data_de86dde3da924a1d50a2e3c72205ee27
#
_entry.id   de86dde3da924a1d50a2e3c72205ee27
#
_cell.length_a   1.000
_cell.length_b   1.000
_cell.length_c   1.000
_cell.angle_alpha   90.00
_cell.angle_beta   90.00
_cell.angle_gamma   90.00
#
_symmetry.space_group_name_H-M   'P 1'
#
loop_
_entity.id
_entity.type
_entity.pdbx_description
1 polymer ?
#
loop_
_entity_poly.entity_id
_entity_poly.type
_entity_poly.pdbx_seq_one_letter_code
_entity_poly.pdbx_strand_id
1 'polypeptide(L)'
;MSNNSRDINKLRNIAIIAHVDHGKTTLVDQLLRQSGTFSEHEELQERVMDSNDLERERGITILSKNTAIRWNDYRINIVDTPGHADFGGEVERVLSMVDSVLLLVDSSEGPMPQTRFVTQKALALGLKPIVVINKIDKPSARPGWVLDQTFDLFANLDATDEQLDFDVIYASGLNGFAGMEDTVRDGDMTPLFQLVVDRVNPPAVDPEGPFRMQVTSLDYNSYVGVIGIGRIERGKVKTNMPVTVIDPEGKKRNGRVMQVMGFMGLRREEVEEAHAGDIIAFTGLDPLNISDTLCDPSAVEALPPLSVDEPTVTMTFQVNNSPFAGKEGKFVTTRQIKERLDRELIHNVALKVEQLVEDPDKFRVSGRGELHLSVLIENMRREGFEMGVSRPEVIIREVNGVKEEPYEAVTIDVEDTHQGSVMEKMGTRGGELKDMSPDGKGRVRLDFIIPSRGLIGFRTEFLTATQGTGLIYSVFDHYAPVKPGTFGKRINGVLIANGVGKAVAFAIFNLQDRGRMFIGHGDEVYEGMVIGIHSRDNDLVVNPLKGKQLTNMRASGSDEAVALVPPIRMSLEQALEFIGDDELLEVTPKSIRVRKKFLLEHERKRASRG
;
A
#
# COMPACT_ATOMS: atom_id res chain seq x y z
N MET A 1 22.11 -37.79 -16.46
CA MET A 1 20.92 -38.62 -16.21
C MET A 1 20.84 -38.85 -14.71
N SER A 2 20.26 -37.96 -13.97
CA SER A 2 19.89 -38.20 -12.58
C SER A 2 18.40 -37.92 -12.47
N ASN A 3 17.64 -39.01 -12.29
CA ASN A 3 16.24 -39.02 -11.90
C ASN A 3 16.19 -38.42 -10.46
N ASN A 4 16.31 -37.11 -10.33
CA ASN A 4 16.05 -36.41 -9.08
C ASN A 4 14.53 -36.19 -9.04
N SER A 5 13.77 -37.22 -8.59
CA SER A 5 12.47 -36.96 -8.01
C SER A 5 12.72 -35.97 -6.86
N ARG A 6 12.35 -34.71 -7.07
CA ARG A 6 12.47 -33.69 -6.00
C ARG A 6 11.65 -34.22 -4.82
N ASP A 7 12.32 -34.43 -3.70
CA ASP A 7 11.66 -34.91 -2.48
C ASP A 7 10.82 -33.75 -1.92
N ILE A 8 9.51 -33.85 -2.05
CA ILE A 8 8.55 -32.87 -1.53
C ILE A 8 8.72 -32.62 -0.02
N ASN A 9 9.23 -33.63 0.71
CA ASN A 9 9.52 -33.51 2.13
C ASN A 9 10.63 -32.49 2.43
N LYS A 10 11.42 -32.11 1.42
CA LYS A 10 12.48 -31.12 1.52
C LYS A 10 12.07 -29.73 0.98
N LEU A 11 10.80 -29.54 0.69
CA LEU A 11 10.25 -28.26 0.26
C LEU A 11 9.54 -27.57 1.43
N ARG A 12 9.75 -26.25 1.58
CA ARG A 12 9.04 -25.40 2.53
C ARG A 12 8.57 -24.14 1.83
N ASN A 13 7.29 -23.81 1.97
CA ASN A 13 6.71 -22.58 1.44
C ASN A 13 6.29 -21.69 2.61
N ILE A 14 6.93 -20.56 2.77
CA ILE A 14 6.66 -19.62 3.86
C ILE A 14 6.37 -18.23 3.32
N ALA A 15 5.48 -17.50 3.97
CA ALA A 15 5.33 -16.06 3.80
C ALA A 15 5.93 -15.32 4.98
N ILE A 16 6.52 -14.16 4.74
CA ILE A 16 7.00 -13.28 5.82
C ILE A 16 6.04 -12.13 5.93
N ILE A 17 5.39 -12.01 7.09
CA ILE A 17 4.44 -10.97 7.43
C ILE A 17 4.99 -10.11 8.56
N ALA A 18 4.86 -8.80 8.42
CA ALA A 18 5.35 -7.85 9.39
C ALA A 18 4.59 -6.53 9.29
N HIS A 19 4.58 -5.78 10.39
CA HIS A 19 4.25 -4.36 10.32
C HIS A 19 5.36 -3.59 9.58
N VAL A 20 5.01 -2.42 9.05
CA VAL A 20 5.99 -1.48 8.48
C VAL A 20 7.05 -1.18 9.53
N ASP A 21 8.31 -1.09 9.10
CA ASP A 21 9.48 -0.84 9.94
C ASP A 21 9.83 -1.93 10.98
N HIS A 22 9.14 -3.07 11.06
CA HIS A 22 9.55 -4.19 11.93
C HIS A 22 10.80 -4.94 11.45
N GLY A 23 11.35 -4.56 10.28
CA GLY A 23 12.62 -5.07 9.76
C GLY A 23 12.48 -6.27 8.83
N LYS A 24 11.35 -6.42 8.16
CA LYS A 24 11.06 -7.51 7.21
C LYS A 24 12.12 -7.61 6.11
N THR A 25 12.33 -6.53 5.34
CA THR A 25 13.30 -6.49 4.24
C THR A 25 14.71 -6.81 4.72
N THR A 26 15.10 -6.27 5.88
CA THR A 26 16.42 -6.52 6.48
C THR A 26 16.61 -7.99 6.87
N LEU A 27 15.58 -8.62 7.43
CA LEU A 27 15.60 -10.05 7.77
C LEU A 27 15.73 -10.91 6.51
N VAL A 28 14.92 -10.62 5.48
CA VAL A 28 14.96 -11.35 4.19
C VAL A 28 16.33 -11.22 3.54
N ASP A 29 16.94 -10.03 3.55
CA ASP A 29 18.29 -9.81 3.04
C ASP A 29 19.31 -10.70 3.77
N GLN A 30 19.21 -10.86 5.10
CA GLN A 30 20.08 -11.75 5.86
C GLN A 30 19.87 -13.22 5.53
N LEU A 31 18.60 -13.65 5.38
CA LEU A 31 18.30 -15.01 4.97
C LEU A 31 18.85 -15.32 3.57
N LEU A 32 18.74 -14.38 2.64
CA LEU A 32 19.30 -14.51 1.29
C LEU A 32 20.85 -14.61 1.34
N ARG A 33 21.52 -13.75 2.11
CA ARG A 33 22.99 -13.72 2.21
C ARG A 33 23.55 -14.98 2.88
N GLN A 34 22.92 -15.42 3.98
CA GLN A 34 23.43 -16.52 4.79
C GLN A 34 23.00 -17.91 4.30
N SER A 35 22.07 -18.01 3.37
CA SER A 35 21.64 -19.28 2.80
C SER A 35 22.66 -19.94 1.88
N GLY A 36 23.72 -19.22 1.46
CA GLY A 36 24.69 -19.70 0.49
C GLY A 36 24.14 -19.80 -0.95
N THR A 37 22.97 -19.21 -1.21
CA THR A 37 22.33 -19.23 -2.54
C THR A 37 23.06 -18.34 -3.54
N PHE A 38 23.75 -17.31 -3.07
CA PHE A 38 24.53 -16.37 -3.88
C PHE A 38 26.01 -16.71 -3.88
N SER A 39 26.70 -16.43 -4.99
CA SER A 39 28.15 -16.55 -5.07
C SER A 39 28.83 -15.40 -4.31
N GLU A 40 30.03 -15.66 -3.74
CA GLU A 40 30.83 -14.67 -2.99
C GLU A 40 31.16 -13.38 -3.78
N HIS A 41 30.93 -13.37 -5.10
CA HIS A 41 31.19 -12.23 -5.99
C HIS A 41 29.94 -11.43 -6.39
N GLU A 42 28.74 -11.84 -5.97
CA GLU A 42 27.54 -11.06 -6.18
C GLU A 42 27.39 -10.04 -5.04
N GLU A 43 27.71 -8.77 -5.31
CA GLU A 43 27.41 -7.67 -4.39
C GLU A 43 25.88 -7.50 -4.32
N LEU A 44 25.30 -8.00 -3.23
CA LEU A 44 23.89 -7.75 -2.92
C LEU A 44 23.76 -6.30 -2.42
N GLN A 45 23.06 -5.47 -3.19
CA GLN A 45 22.66 -4.15 -2.71
C GLN A 45 21.79 -4.30 -1.46
N GLU A 46 21.83 -3.33 -0.56
CA GLU A 46 20.89 -3.29 0.56
C GLU A 46 19.45 -3.16 0.04
N ARG A 47 18.50 -3.80 0.72
CA ARG A 47 17.09 -3.87 0.35
C ARG A 47 16.85 -4.49 -1.03
N VAL A 48 17.45 -5.61 -1.25
CA VAL A 48 17.45 -6.32 -2.53
C VAL A 48 16.04 -6.67 -3.00
N MET A 49 15.11 -6.93 -2.08
CA MET A 49 13.71 -7.20 -2.39
C MET A 49 12.92 -5.95 -2.78
N ASP A 50 13.32 -4.75 -2.37
CA ASP A 50 12.64 -3.50 -2.71
C ASP A 50 13.12 -2.99 -4.09
N SER A 51 12.64 -3.62 -5.16
CA SER A 51 13.06 -3.30 -6.54
C SER A 51 12.40 -2.05 -7.13
N ASN A 52 11.29 -1.59 -6.54
CA ASN A 52 10.55 -0.40 -6.97
C ASN A 52 11.07 0.84 -6.24
N ASP A 53 11.34 1.91 -6.98
CA ASP A 53 11.81 3.18 -6.41
C ASP A 53 10.85 3.74 -5.35
N LEU A 54 9.52 3.56 -5.53
CA LEU A 54 8.51 3.96 -4.55
C LEU A 54 8.59 3.15 -3.25
N GLU A 55 8.87 1.85 -3.32
CA GLU A 55 9.06 1.00 -2.14
C GLU A 55 10.27 1.48 -1.34
N ARG A 56 11.38 1.78 -2.03
CA ARG A 56 12.61 2.29 -1.40
C ARG A 56 12.42 3.67 -0.76
N GLU A 57 11.74 4.59 -1.45
CA GLU A 57 11.48 5.94 -0.97
C GLU A 57 10.54 5.95 0.24
N ARG A 58 9.53 5.07 0.24
CA ARG A 58 8.52 5.00 1.30
C ARG A 58 8.86 4.03 2.42
N GLY A 59 9.82 3.15 2.21
CA GLY A 59 10.20 2.10 3.17
C GLY A 59 9.16 1.01 3.36
N ILE A 60 8.23 0.81 2.39
CA ILE A 60 7.14 -0.16 2.46
C ILE A 60 7.20 -1.12 1.28
N THR A 61 6.83 -2.38 1.49
CA THR A 61 6.58 -3.35 0.41
C THR A 61 5.19 -3.10 -0.15
N ILE A 62 5.08 -2.86 -1.46
CA ILE A 62 3.83 -2.60 -2.17
C ILE A 62 3.36 -3.87 -2.88
N LEU A 63 4.27 -4.57 -3.57
CA LEU A 63 3.98 -5.78 -4.32
C LEU A 63 4.64 -6.99 -3.66
N SER A 64 3.92 -8.10 -3.63
CA SER A 64 4.48 -9.38 -3.18
C SER A 64 5.59 -9.85 -4.11
N LYS A 65 6.64 -10.44 -3.54
CA LYS A 65 7.77 -10.98 -4.29
C LYS A 65 8.05 -12.39 -3.85
N ASN A 66 8.32 -13.24 -4.84
CA ASN A 66 8.67 -14.62 -4.61
C ASN A 66 10.18 -14.80 -4.76
N THR A 67 10.79 -15.44 -3.79
CA THR A 67 12.18 -15.86 -3.84
C THR A 67 12.30 -17.28 -3.29
N ALA A 68 13.40 -17.95 -3.60
CA ALA A 68 13.69 -19.24 -3.02
C ALA A 68 15.16 -19.31 -2.64
N ILE A 69 15.44 -19.95 -1.52
CA ILE A 69 16.78 -20.22 -1.03
C ILE A 69 17.00 -21.72 -0.88
N ARG A 70 18.27 -22.11 -0.91
CA ARG A 70 18.69 -23.46 -0.53
C ARG A 70 19.39 -23.39 0.81
N TRP A 71 18.98 -24.27 1.71
CA TRP A 71 19.65 -24.44 2.99
C TRP A 71 19.83 -25.92 3.26
N ASN A 72 21.08 -26.37 3.27
CA ASN A 72 21.42 -27.80 3.22
C ASN A 72 20.71 -28.47 2.02
N ASP A 73 19.96 -29.56 2.27
CA ASP A 73 19.20 -30.27 1.25
C ASP A 73 17.78 -29.73 1.02
N TYR A 74 17.38 -28.68 1.75
CA TYR A 74 16.05 -28.09 1.68
C TYR A 74 16.00 -26.94 0.70
N ARG A 75 14.84 -26.79 0.06
CA ARG A 75 14.45 -25.60 -0.66
C ARG A 75 13.37 -24.88 0.13
N ILE A 76 13.61 -23.64 0.43
CA ILE A 76 12.67 -22.77 1.15
C ILE A 76 12.23 -21.68 0.18
N ASN A 77 10.96 -21.72 -0.23
CA ASN A 77 10.33 -20.62 -0.94
C ASN A 77 9.87 -19.60 0.07
N ILE A 78 10.25 -18.35 -0.16
CA ILE A 78 9.90 -17.20 0.69
C ILE A 78 9.06 -16.26 -0.14
N VAL A 79 7.86 -16.00 0.31
CA VAL A 79 6.99 -14.99 -0.29
C VAL A 79 6.98 -13.76 0.61
N ASP A 80 7.54 -12.67 0.09
CA ASP A 80 7.51 -11.38 0.76
C ASP A 80 6.14 -10.73 0.57
N THR A 81 5.46 -10.35 1.66
CA THR A 81 4.11 -9.79 1.63
C THR A 81 4.12 -8.30 1.90
N PRO A 82 3.22 -7.53 1.27
CA PRO A 82 2.98 -6.16 1.69
C PRO A 82 2.60 -6.09 3.18
N GLY A 83 3.18 -5.11 3.89
CA GLY A 83 2.88 -4.89 5.31
C GLY A 83 1.66 -4.00 5.53
N HIS A 84 1.23 -3.21 4.54
CA HIS A 84 0.15 -2.24 4.69
C HIS A 84 -1.21 -2.85 4.31
N ALA A 85 -2.24 -2.57 5.12
CA ALA A 85 -3.60 -3.11 4.95
C ALA A 85 -4.25 -2.73 3.60
N ASP A 86 -3.89 -1.58 3.02
CA ASP A 86 -4.37 -1.15 1.70
C ASP A 86 -3.99 -2.12 0.57
N PHE A 87 -2.97 -2.96 0.79
CA PHE A 87 -2.55 -4.02 -0.13
C PHE A 87 -3.02 -5.41 0.32
N GLY A 88 -4.03 -5.49 1.18
CA GLY A 88 -4.53 -6.74 1.75
C GLY A 88 -4.99 -7.77 0.71
N GLY A 89 -5.47 -7.35 -0.46
CA GLY A 89 -5.78 -8.26 -1.57
C GLY A 89 -4.57 -9.05 -2.08
N GLU A 90 -3.37 -8.45 -2.05
CA GLU A 90 -2.12 -9.15 -2.33
C GLU A 90 -1.80 -10.18 -1.23
N VAL A 91 -1.97 -9.78 0.04
CA VAL A 91 -1.69 -10.64 1.19
C VAL A 91 -2.54 -11.91 1.17
N GLU A 92 -3.85 -11.80 0.96
CA GLU A 92 -4.77 -12.94 0.92
C GLU A 92 -4.37 -13.98 -0.14
N ARG A 93 -3.99 -13.50 -1.32
CA ARG A 93 -3.55 -14.35 -2.43
C ARG A 93 -2.23 -15.04 -2.15
N VAL A 94 -1.28 -14.32 -1.58
CA VAL A 94 0.03 -14.87 -1.23
C VAL A 94 -0.09 -15.96 -0.17
N LEU A 95 -0.93 -15.74 0.84
CA LEU A 95 -1.13 -16.71 1.92
C LEU A 95 -1.72 -18.03 1.41
N SER A 96 -2.45 -18.03 0.29
CA SER A 96 -2.94 -19.27 -0.33
C SER A 96 -1.84 -20.15 -0.94
N MET A 97 -0.64 -19.60 -1.20
CA MET A 97 0.48 -20.33 -1.80
C MET A 97 1.43 -20.96 -0.78
N VAL A 98 1.29 -20.63 0.51
CA VAL A 98 2.26 -21.01 1.54
C VAL A 98 1.69 -22.02 2.53
N ASP A 99 2.57 -22.67 3.27
CA ASP A 99 2.21 -23.70 4.25
C ASP A 99 2.40 -23.21 5.70
N SER A 100 3.09 -22.10 5.89
CA SER A 100 3.28 -21.41 7.18
C SER A 100 3.66 -19.95 6.97
N VAL A 101 3.64 -19.17 8.05
CA VAL A 101 4.02 -17.75 8.04
C VAL A 101 5.07 -17.46 9.12
N LEU A 102 6.07 -16.63 8.78
CA LEU A 102 6.94 -16.01 9.76
C LEU A 102 6.31 -14.66 10.16
N LEU A 103 5.80 -14.57 11.37
CA LEU A 103 5.25 -13.35 11.92
C LEU A 103 6.36 -12.55 12.61
N LEU A 104 6.79 -11.46 11.98
CA LEU A 104 7.85 -10.62 12.49
C LEU A 104 7.29 -9.50 13.36
N VAL A 105 7.73 -9.45 14.62
CA VAL A 105 7.28 -8.45 15.60
C VAL A 105 8.50 -7.72 16.17
N ASP A 106 8.45 -6.39 16.22
CA ASP A 106 9.49 -5.57 16.84
C ASP A 106 9.49 -5.78 18.37
N SER A 107 10.64 -6.07 18.94
CA SER A 107 10.81 -6.35 20.38
C SER A 107 10.51 -5.16 21.30
N SER A 108 10.37 -3.95 20.76
CA SER A 108 10.05 -2.74 21.51
C SER A 108 8.58 -2.34 21.38
N GLU A 109 8.01 -2.52 20.18
CA GLU A 109 6.67 -2.01 19.82
C GLU A 109 5.57 -3.05 20.01
N GLY A 110 5.91 -4.34 19.87
CA GLY A 110 4.94 -5.43 19.92
C GLY A 110 4.07 -5.51 18.66
N PRO A 111 3.01 -6.34 18.67
CA PRO A 111 2.10 -6.46 17.54
C PRO A 111 1.32 -5.16 17.30
N MET A 112 1.26 -4.74 16.04
CA MET A 112 0.64 -3.51 15.59
C MET A 112 -0.61 -3.81 14.73
N PRO A 113 -1.52 -2.85 14.43
CA PRO A 113 -2.79 -3.11 13.74
C PRO A 113 -2.66 -3.84 12.41
N GLN A 114 -1.65 -3.51 11.61
CA GLN A 114 -1.40 -4.19 10.33
C GLN A 114 -1.00 -5.65 10.55
N THR A 115 -0.22 -5.93 11.60
CA THR A 115 0.09 -7.30 12.04
C THR A 115 -1.19 -8.07 12.36
N ARG A 116 -2.15 -7.45 13.06
CA ARG A 116 -3.45 -8.04 13.40
C ARG A 116 -4.21 -8.50 12.15
N PHE A 117 -4.33 -7.63 11.14
CA PHE A 117 -5.05 -7.95 9.91
C PHE A 117 -4.45 -9.15 9.17
N VAL A 118 -3.14 -9.13 8.93
CA VAL A 118 -2.47 -10.22 8.19
C VAL A 118 -2.48 -11.52 8.99
N THR A 119 -2.29 -11.44 10.31
CA THR A 119 -2.38 -12.59 11.20
C THR A 119 -3.78 -13.21 11.19
N GLN A 120 -4.84 -12.40 11.25
CA GLN A 120 -6.22 -12.89 11.16
C GLN A 120 -6.46 -13.70 9.89
N LYS A 121 -5.98 -13.20 8.74
CA LYS A 121 -6.11 -13.91 7.46
C LYS A 121 -5.30 -15.22 7.44
N ALA A 122 -4.09 -15.21 7.99
CA ALA A 122 -3.26 -16.42 8.10
C ALA A 122 -3.91 -17.49 9.00
N LEU A 123 -4.42 -17.10 10.17
CA LEU A 123 -5.10 -17.99 11.10
C LEU A 123 -6.39 -18.57 10.49
N ALA A 124 -7.18 -17.75 9.79
CA ALA A 124 -8.40 -18.18 9.10
C ALA A 124 -8.13 -19.23 7.99
N LEU A 125 -6.95 -19.21 7.37
CA LEU A 125 -6.49 -20.22 6.41
C LEU A 125 -5.92 -21.48 7.09
N GLY A 126 -5.92 -21.54 8.41
CA GLY A 126 -5.38 -22.68 9.17
C GLY A 126 -3.85 -22.72 9.23
N LEU A 127 -3.15 -21.64 8.84
CA LEU A 127 -1.70 -21.61 8.89
C LEU A 127 -1.23 -21.52 10.34
N LYS A 128 -0.16 -22.27 10.68
CA LYS A 128 0.50 -22.17 11.98
C LYS A 128 1.66 -21.18 11.88
N PRO A 129 1.62 -20.04 12.62
CA PRO A 129 2.70 -19.05 12.55
C PRO A 129 3.93 -19.48 13.34
N ILE A 130 5.11 -19.04 12.88
CA ILE A 130 6.34 -18.96 13.67
C ILE A 130 6.54 -17.48 14.01
N VAL A 131 6.64 -17.15 15.29
CA VAL A 131 6.81 -15.76 15.74
C VAL A 131 8.31 -15.44 15.82
N VAL A 132 8.73 -14.40 15.10
CA VAL A 132 10.09 -13.88 15.10
C VAL A 132 10.10 -12.54 15.83
N ILE A 133 10.58 -12.52 17.08
CA ILE A 133 10.75 -11.29 17.85
C ILE A 133 12.06 -10.64 17.42
N ASN A 134 11.95 -9.62 16.56
CA ASN A 134 13.09 -8.96 15.93
C ASN A 134 13.57 -7.71 16.68
N LYS A 135 14.78 -7.27 16.34
CA LYS A 135 15.44 -6.08 16.91
C LYS A 135 15.71 -6.21 18.42
N ILE A 136 16.03 -7.42 18.88
CA ILE A 136 16.38 -7.66 20.30
C ILE A 136 17.67 -6.97 20.73
N ASP A 137 18.46 -6.48 19.77
CA ASP A 137 19.65 -5.66 19.98
C ASP A 137 19.34 -4.24 20.50
N LYS A 138 18.09 -3.78 20.37
CA LYS A 138 17.69 -2.45 20.85
C LYS A 138 17.74 -2.37 22.39
N PRO A 139 18.20 -1.23 22.96
CA PRO A 139 18.14 -1.01 24.41
C PRO A 139 16.71 -0.98 24.98
N SER A 140 15.73 -0.65 24.14
CA SER A 140 14.29 -0.61 24.49
C SER A 140 13.59 -1.96 24.35
N ALA A 141 14.28 -3.02 23.95
CA ALA A 141 13.69 -4.34 23.73
C ALA A 141 13.02 -4.91 25.00
N ARG A 142 11.82 -5.46 24.83
CA ARG A 142 10.98 -6.07 25.88
C ARG A 142 10.41 -7.40 25.39
N PRO A 143 11.28 -8.39 25.04
CA PRO A 143 10.84 -9.58 24.32
C PRO A 143 9.76 -10.38 25.06
N GLY A 144 9.81 -10.50 26.40
CA GLY A 144 8.77 -11.16 27.20
C GLY A 144 7.41 -10.46 27.08
N TRP A 145 7.38 -9.14 27.21
CA TRP A 145 6.13 -8.38 27.03
C TRP A 145 5.56 -8.53 25.62
N VAL A 146 6.43 -8.51 24.59
CA VAL A 146 6.00 -8.69 23.20
C VAL A 146 5.42 -10.08 22.96
N LEU A 147 5.98 -11.10 23.61
CA LEU A 147 5.46 -12.46 23.56
C LEU A 147 4.05 -12.54 24.13
N ASP A 148 3.84 -11.97 25.32
CA ASP A 148 2.51 -11.90 25.97
C ASP A 148 1.49 -11.18 25.08
N GLN A 149 1.85 -10.02 24.51
CA GLN A 149 0.98 -9.27 23.60
C GLN A 149 0.67 -10.03 22.31
N THR A 150 1.61 -10.83 21.81
CA THR A 150 1.40 -11.65 20.62
C THR A 150 0.46 -12.82 20.92
N PHE A 151 0.59 -13.43 22.08
CA PHE A 151 -0.34 -14.46 22.57
C PHE A 151 -1.75 -13.91 22.72
N ASP A 152 -1.90 -12.75 23.37
CA ASP A 152 -3.19 -12.07 23.53
C ASP A 152 -3.80 -11.71 22.17
N LEU A 153 -2.99 -11.28 21.21
CA LEU A 153 -3.45 -11.02 19.85
C LEU A 153 -4.04 -12.28 19.21
N PHE A 154 -3.36 -13.42 19.30
CA PHE A 154 -3.83 -14.68 18.70
C PHE A 154 -5.12 -15.16 19.39
N ALA A 155 -5.19 -15.09 20.71
CA ALA A 155 -6.39 -15.42 21.48
C ALA A 155 -7.59 -14.53 21.07
N ASN A 156 -7.35 -13.24 20.87
CA ASN A 156 -8.39 -12.29 20.42
C ASN A 156 -8.79 -12.45 18.94
N LEU A 157 -8.05 -13.23 18.18
CA LEU A 157 -8.34 -13.57 16.78
C LEU A 157 -8.93 -14.98 16.62
N ASP A 158 -9.42 -15.56 17.70
CA ASP A 158 -10.01 -16.91 17.74
C ASP A 158 -9.07 -18.00 17.19
N ALA A 159 -7.76 -17.89 17.48
CA ALA A 159 -6.79 -18.90 17.13
C ALA A 159 -7.11 -20.25 17.78
N THR A 160 -6.87 -21.34 17.07
CA THR A 160 -7.01 -22.70 17.61
C THR A 160 -5.92 -22.99 18.65
N ASP A 161 -6.12 -24.00 19.50
CA ASP A 161 -5.12 -24.42 20.49
C ASP A 161 -3.77 -24.75 19.84
N GLU A 162 -3.78 -25.34 18.63
CA GLU A 162 -2.56 -25.64 17.87
C GLU A 162 -1.87 -24.36 17.36
N GLN A 163 -2.63 -23.31 17.05
CA GLN A 163 -2.08 -22.02 16.62
C GLN A 163 -1.61 -21.19 17.82
N LEU A 164 -2.21 -21.35 18.99
CA LEU A 164 -1.74 -20.73 20.23
C LEU A 164 -0.44 -21.37 20.77
N ASP A 165 -0.17 -22.63 20.40
CA ASP A 165 1.11 -23.31 20.67
C ASP A 165 2.11 -23.00 19.54
N PHE A 166 2.38 -21.72 19.32
CA PHE A 166 3.30 -21.26 18.27
C PHE A 166 4.77 -21.30 18.72
N ASP A 167 5.64 -21.56 17.78
CA ASP A 167 7.10 -21.50 18.01
C ASP A 167 7.59 -20.04 18.02
N VAL A 168 8.58 -19.73 18.87
CA VAL A 168 9.15 -18.38 19.01
C VAL A 168 10.66 -18.43 18.77
N ILE A 169 11.17 -17.44 18.04
CA ILE A 169 12.61 -17.23 17.89
C ILE A 169 12.93 -15.73 18.02
N TYR A 170 14.07 -15.42 18.58
CA TYR A 170 14.56 -14.07 18.82
C TYR A 170 15.63 -13.72 17.78
N ALA A 171 15.54 -12.53 17.17
CA ALA A 171 16.44 -12.18 16.09
C ALA A 171 16.88 -10.71 16.11
N SER A 172 17.99 -10.44 15.47
CA SER A 172 18.39 -9.12 14.99
C SER A 172 18.65 -9.20 13.49
N GLY A 173 17.67 -8.79 12.70
CA GLY A 173 17.84 -8.70 11.25
C GLY A 173 18.97 -7.75 10.85
N LEU A 174 19.22 -6.69 11.62
CA LEU A 174 20.32 -5.75 11.37
C LEU A 174 21.69 -6.40 11.55
N ASN A 175 21.88 -7.12 12.64
CA ASN A 175 23.16 -7.75 12.99
C ASN A 175 23.31 -9.17 12.43
N GLY A 176 22.24 -9.74 11.84
CA GLY A 176 22.28 -11.02 11.11
C GLY A 176 22.35 -12.25 11.99
N PHE A 177 21.76 -12.25 13.19
CA PHE A 177 21.72 -13.40 14.09
C PHE A 177 20.30 -13.73 14.57
N ALA A 178 20.09 -14.99 14.94
CA ALA A 178 18.87 -15.48 15.57
C ALA A 178 19.19 -16.55 16.63
N GLY A 179 18.27 -16.77 17.59
CA GLY A 179 18.42 -17.80 18.62
C GLY A 179 17.12 -18.07 19.36
N MET A 180 17.09 -19.20 20.07
CA MET A 180 15.90 -19.65 20.81
C MET A 180 15.70 -18.93 22.15
N GLU A 181 16.74 -18.22 22.64
CA GLU A 181 16.70 -17.51 23.90
C GLU A 181 16.72 -15.99 23.66
N ASP A 182 15.99 -15.23 24.46
CA ASP A 182 15.91 -13.77 24.38
C ASP A 182 17.24 -13.06 24.75
N THR A 183 18.19 -13.82 25.26
CA THR A 183 19.53 -13.36 25.64
C THR A 183 20.54 -13.43 24.49
N VAL A 184 20.19 -14.02 23.33
CA VAL A 184 21.09 -14.12 22.17
C VAL A 184 21.54 -12.73 21.70
N ARG A 185 22.84 -12.56 21.44
CA ARG A 185 23.40 -11.26 20.97
C ARG A 185 24.42 -11.42 19.85
N ASP A 186 24.76 -12.65 19.46
CA ASP A 186 25.72 -12.99 18.40
C ASP A 186 25.30 -14.30 17.71
N GLY A 187 26.05 -14.68 16.67
CA GLY A 187 25.78 -15.88 15.88
C GLY A 187 25.36 -15.55 14.45
N ASP A 188 24.55 -16.42 13.87
CA ASP A 188 24.03 -16.32 12.51
C ASP A 188 22.53 -16.68 12.44
N MET A 189 21.96 -16.77 11.23
CA MET A 189 20.56 -17.12 11.01
C MET A 189 20.29 -18.64 10.98
N THR A 190 21.28 -19.49 11.22
CA THR A 190 21.13 -20.96 11.25
C THR A 190 20.00 -21.44 12.16
N PRO A 191 19.79 -20.90 13.38
CA PRO A 191 18.70 -21.32 14.23
C PRO A 191 17.31 -21.05 13.61
N LEU A 192 17.15 -19.96 12.85
CA LEU A 192 15.91 -19.65 12.15
C LEU A 192 15.67 -20.60 10.98
N PHE A 193 16.69 -20.89 10.17
CA PHE A 193 16.60 -21.88 9.11
C PHE A 193 16.22 -23.26 9.66
N GLN A 194 16.86 -23.68 10.74
CA GLN A 194 16.58 -24.97 11.37
C GLN A 194 15.15 -25.03 11.88
N LEU A 195 14.67 -23.97 12.55
CA LEU A 195 13.30 -23.91 13.03
C LEU A 195 12.28 -24.00 11.90
N VAL A 196 12.52 -23.31 10.78
CA VAL A 196 11.65 -23.37 9.59
C VAL A 196 11.59 -24.81 9.04
N VAL A 197 12.74 -25.47 8.92
CA VAL A 197 12.82 -26.83 8.38
C VAL A 197 12.11 -27.85 9.28
N ASP A 198 12.26 -27.71 10.61
CA ASP A 198 11.74 -28.64 11.60
C ASP A 198 10.24 -28.45 11.88
N ARG A 199 9.73 -27.23 11.77
CA ARG A 199 8.38 -26.86 12.21
C ARG A 199 7.38 -26.61 11.07
N VAL A 200 7.85 -26.14 9.92
CA VAL A 200 6.98 -25.96 8.75
C VAL A 200 6.75 -27.32 8.09
N ASN A 201 5.50 -27.69 7.92
CA ASN A 201 5.16 -28.92 7.20
C ASN A 201 5.51 -28.82 5.71
N PRO A 202 5.88 -29.93 5.05
CA PRO A 202 5.95 -29.97 3.61
C PRO A 202 4.57 -29.67 2.99
N PRO A 203 4.50 -29.18 1.73
CA PRO A 203 3.23 -28.90 1.06
C PRO A 203 2.30 -30.11 1.01
N ALA A 204 1.06 -29.91 1.45
CA ALA A 204 0.01 -30.95 1.39
C ALA A 204 -0.63 -30.96 0.00
N VAL A 205 0.03 -31.56 -0.99
CA VAL A 205 -0.35 -31.58 -2.40
C VAL A 205 -0.29 -33.01 -2.97
N ASP A 206 -0.93 -33.24 -4.13
CA ASP A 206 -0.92 -34.53 -4.81
C ASP A 206 0.10 -34.56 -5.97
N PRO A 207 1.27 -35.19 -5.80
CA PRO A 207 2.32 -35.18 -6.82
C PRO A 207 2.02 -36.09 -8.02
N GLU A 208 1.16 -37.09 -7.89
CA GLU A 208 0.91 -38.11 -8.91
C GLU A 208 -0.32 -37.85 -9.77
N GLY A 209 -1.21 -36.96 -9.34
CA GLY A 209 -2.44 -36.65 -10.05
C GLY A 209 -2.23 -35.82 -11.33
N PRO A 210 -3.27 -35.65 -12.17
CA PRO A 210 -3.20 -34.77 -13.34
C PRO A 210 -3.00 -33.31 -12.92
N PHE A 211 -2.23 -32.55 -13.69
CA PHE A 211 -1.84 -31.19 -13.40
C PHE A 211 -3.03 -30.26 -13.04
N ARG A 212 -2.87 -29.53 -11.95
CA ARG A 212 -3.79 -28.47 -11.53
C ARG A 212 -3.05 -27.41 -10.75
N MET A 213 -3.34 -26.15 -11.07
CA MET A 213 -2.74 -24.97 -10.46
C MET A 213 -3.70 -23.79 -10.57
N GLN A 214 -3.71 -22.91 -9.58
CA GLN A 214 -4.44 -21.64 -9.62
C GLN A 214 -3.50 -20.46 -9.82
N VAL A 215 -3.95 -19.47 -10.60
CA VAL A 215 -3.25 -18.21 -10.80
C VAL A 215 -3.52 -17.30 -9.59
N THR A 216 -2.47 -17.00 -8.82
CA THR A 216 -2.55 -16.19 -7.61
C THR A 216 -2.06 -14.77 -7.83
N SER A 217 -1.11 -14.58 -8.75
CA SER A 217 -0.57 -13.27 -9.09
C SER A 217 -0.26 -13.20 -10.58
N LEU A 218 -0.28 -12.00 -11.12
CA LEU A 218 0.07 -11.71 -12.51
C LEU A 218 1.19 -10.69 -12.54
N ASP A 219 2.05 -10.85 -13.54
CA ASP A 219 3.10 -9.89 -13.89
C ASP A 219 3.05 -9.66 -15.40
N TYR A 220 3.71 -8.62 -15.88
CA TYR A 220 3.72 -8.29 -17.29
C TYR A 220 5.12 -7.92 -17.75
N ASN A 221 5.51 -8.50 -18.87
CA ASN A 221 6.75 -8.14 -19.53
C ASN A 221 6.45 -7.82 -21.02
N SER A 222 7.02 -6.74 -21.54
CA SER A 222 6.75 -6.28 -22.90
C SER A 222 7.16 -7.27 -24.00
N TYR A 223 8.03 -8.24 -23.68
CA TYR A 223 8.52 -9.26 -24.64
C TYR A 223 7.71 -10.55 -24.61
N VAL A 224 7.32 -11.02 -23.42
CA VAL A 224 6.64 -12.32 -23.25
C VAL A 224 5.15 -12.17 -22.93
N GLY A 225 4.67 -10.94 -22.72
CA GLY A 225 3.29 -10.65 -22.39
C GLY A 225 2.97 -10.90 -20.92
N VAL A 226 1.78 -11.43 -20.65
CA VAL A 226 1.29 -11.76 -19.30
C VAL A 226 2.04 -12.97 -18.74
N ILE A 227 2.49 -12.84 -17.50
CA ILE A 227 3.17 -13.89 -16.73
C ILE A 227 2.26 -14.26 -15.57
N GLY A 228 1.79 -15.52 -15.53
CA GLY A 228 1.04 -16.04 -14.40
C GLY A 228 1.97 -16.60 -13.32
N ILE A 229 1.60 -16.41 -12.05
CA ILE A 229 2.33 -16.95 -10.90
C ILE A 229 1.34 -17.71 -10.02
N GLY A 230 1.76 -18.86 -9.48
CA GLY A 230 0.95 -19.63 -8.54
C GLY A 230 1.67 -20.87 -8.05
N ARG A 231 1.03 -21.59 -7.12
CA ARG A 231 1.51 -22.89 -6.61
C ARG A 231 0.85 -24.03 -7.38
N ILE A 232 1.62 -25.04 -7.72
CA ILE A 232 1.10 -26.28 -8.30
C ILE A 232 0.46 -27.11 -7.17
N GLU A 233 -0.85 -27.38 -7.29
CA GLU A 233 -1.60 -28.14 -6.30
C GLU A 233 -1.58 -29.65 -6.59
N ARG A 234 -1.42 -30.02 -7.87
CA ARG A 234 -1.46 -31.42 -8.28
C ARG A 234 -0.61 -31.64 -9.53
N GLY A 235 0.10 -32.76 -9.53
CA GLY A 235 0.85 -33.24 -10.68
C GLY A 235 2.07 -32.41 -11.03
N LYS A 236 2.30 -32.23 -12.32
CA LYS A 236 3.46 -31.51 -12.85
C LYS A 236 3.13 -30.74 -14.13
N VAL A 237 3.87 -29.71 -14.41
CA VAL A 237 3.81 -28.92 -15.64
C VAL A 237 5.16 -28.90 -16.34
N LYS A 238 5.13 -28.93 -17.68
CA LYS A 238 6.31 -28.84 -18.55
C LYS A 238 6.19 -27.68 -19.51
N THR A 239 7.32 -27.22 -19.99
CA THR A 239 7.39 -26.31 -21.14
C THR A 239 6.64 -26.87 -22.33
N ASN A 240 5.88 -26.06 -23.03
CA ASN A 240 5.02 -26.41 -24.17
C ASN A 240 3.84 -27.37 -23.85
N MET A 241 3.48 -27.54 -22.58
CA MET A 241 2.36 -28.41 -22.17
C MET A 241 1.01 -27.77 -22.55
N PRO A 242 0.08 -28.54 -23.19
CA PRO A 242 -1.29 -28.11 -23.39
C PRO A 242 -2.04 -28.10 -22.06
N VAL A 243 -2.87 -27.09 -21.82
CA VAL A 243 -3.69 -26.95 -20.61
C VAL A 243 -5.08 -26.44 -20.96
N THR A 244 -6.05 -26.71 -20.11
CA THR A 244 -7.35 -26.06 -20.11
C THR A 244 -7.39 -25.06 -18.96
N VAL A 245 -7.71 -23.82 -19.28
CA VAL A 245 -7.91 -22.75 -18.31
C VAL A 245 -9.40 -22.61 -18.03
N ILE A 246 -9.76 -22.55 -16.75
CA ILE A 246 -11.14 -22.33 -16.29
C ILE A 246 -11.16 -21.02 -15.51
N ASP A 247 -12.01 -20.08 -15.91
CA ASP A 247 -12.23 -18.85 -15.16
C ASP A 247 -13.14 -19.06 -13.94
N PRO A 248 -13.25 -18.08 -13.02
CA PRO A 248 -14.12 -18.17 -11.84
C PRO A 248 -15.61 -18.38 -12.18
N GLU A 249 -16.07 -17.97 -13.36
CA GLU A 249 -17.43 -18.17 -13.86
C GLU A 249 -17.65 -19.56 -14.47
N GLY A 250 -16.59 -20.39 -14.54
CA GLY A 250 -16.63 -21.76 -15.06
C GLY A 250 -16.47 -21.88 -16.58
N LYS A 251 -16.14 -20.79 -17.28
CA LYS A 251 -15.88 -20.80 -18.71
C LYS A 251 -14.51 -21.42 -19.00
N LYS A 252 -14.48 -22.36 -19.94
CA LYS A 252 -13.27 -23.11 -20.29
C LYS A 252 -12.65 -22.58 -21.58
N ARG A 253 -11.33 -22.54 -21.62
CA ARG A 253 -10.55 -22.27 -22.83
C ARG A 253 -9.31 -23.13 -22.86
N ASN A 254 -8.90 -23.55 -24.04
CA ASN A 254 -7.66 -24.30 -24.23
C ASN A 254 -6.51 -23.34 -24.46
N GLY A 255 -5.33 -23.70 -23.96
CA GLY A 255 -4.12 -22.94 -24.12
C GLY A 255 -2.88 -23.82 -24.00
N ARG A 256 -1.72 -23.20 -23.99
CA ARG A 256 -0.44 -23.89 -23.86
C ARG A 256 0.49 -23.07 -22.99
N VAL A 257 1.07 -23.69 -21.97
CA VAL A 257 2.15 -23.09 -21.17
C VAL A 257 3.41 -23.10 -22.04
N MET A 258 3.91 -21.94 -22.43
CA MET A 258 5.07 -21.82 -23.31
C MET A 258 6.38 -21.95 -22.56
N GLN A 259 6.50 -21.29 -21.41
CA GLN A 259 7.68 -21.34 -20.56
C GLN A 259 7.25 -21.57 -19.11
N VAL A 260 8.07 -22.29 -18.38
CA VAL A 260 7.95 -22.52 -16.94
C VAL A 260 9.20 -21.98 -16.28
N MET A 261 9.04 -21.15 -15.27
CA MET A 261 10.14 -20.51 -14.55
C MET A 261 10.02 -20.80 -13.04
N GLY A 262 11.10 -21.27 -12.45
CA GLY A 262 11.26 -21.36 -11.00
C GLY A 262 11.87 -20.10 -10.42
N PHE A 263 11.74 -19.90 -9.12
CA PHE A 263 12.41 -18.83 -8.39
C PHE A 263 13.69 -19.39 -7.73
N MET A 264 14.81 -18.64 -7.84
CA MET A 264 16.03 -18.94 -7.12
C MET A 264 16.75 -17.63 -6.81
N GLY A 265 16.94 -17.32 -5.52
CA GLY A 265 17.32 -15.97 -5.11
C GLY A 265 16.31 -14.96 -5.69
N LEU A 266 16.80 -13.93 -6.33
CA LEU A 266 15.96 -12.86 -6.93
C LEU A 266 15.63 -13.10 -8.40
N ARG A 267 16.12 -14.18 -8.99
CA ARG A 267 15.99 -14.45 -10.42
C ARG A 267 14.88 -15.47 -10.68
N ARG A 268 14.24 -15.31 -11.83
CA ARG A 268 13.41 -16.34 -12.44
C ARG A 268 14.28 -17.16 -13.39
N GLU A 269 14.40 -18.44 -13.11
CA GLU A 269 15.17 -19.36 -13.94
C GLU A 269 14.22 -20.26 -14.73
N GLU A 270 14.42 -20.37 -16.04
CA GLU A 270 13.66 -21.27 -16.86
C GLU A 270 13.95 -22.74 -16.47
N VAL A 271 12.89 -23.51 -16.30
CA VAL A 271 12.96 -24.94 -15.94
C VAL A 271 12.18 -25.77 -16.95
N GLU A 272 12.64 -26.96 -17.25
CA GLU A 272 11.95 -27.85 -18.18
C GLU A 272 10.64 -28.38 -17.60
N GLU A 273 10.63 -28.66 -16.30
CA GLU A 273 9.44 -29.15 -15.60
C GLU A 273 9.41 -28.66 -14.14
N ALA A 274 8.18 -28.49 -13.59
CA ALA A 274 7.92 -28.18 -12.19
C ALA A 274 6.84 -29.10 -11.63
N HIS A 275 6.86 -29.34 -10.33
CA HIS A 275 6.07 -30.36 -9.64
C HIS A 275 5.13 -29.74 -8.59
N ALA A 276 4.14 -30.54 -8.16
CA ALA A 276 3.23 -30.19 -7.08
C ALA A 276 4.01 -29.67 -5.85
N GLY A 277 3.53 -28.56 -5.28
CA GLY A 277 4.16 -27.82 -4.20
C GLY A 277 5.08 -26.69 -4.65
N ASP A 278 5.61 -26.72 -5.88
CA ASP A 278 6.45 -25.64 -6.40
C ASP A 278 5.61 -24.37 -6.65
N ILE A 279 6.17 -23.21 -6.28
CA ILE A 279 5.68 -21.89 -6.71
C ILE A 279 6.43 -21.53 -7.98
N ILE A 280 5.70 -21.29 -9.06
CA ILE A 280 6.25 -21.04 -10.39
C ILE A 280 5.68 -19.78 -11.03
N ALA A 281 6.43 -19.26 -11.99
CA ALA A 281 5.94 -18.33 -12.99
C ALA A 281 5.84 -19.05 -14.36
N PHE A 282 4.89 -18.66 -15.19
CA PHE A 282 4.70 -19.26 -16.52
C PHE A 282 4.18 -18.22 -17.52
N THR A 283 4.38 -18.52 -18.82
CA THR A 283 3.95 -17.66 -19.94
C THR A 283 3.15 -18.47 -20.97
N GLY A 284 2.55 -17.77 -21.93
CA GLY A 284 1.91 -18.35 -23.13
C GLY A 284 0.40 -18.43 -23.07
N LEU A 285 -0.22 -17.90 -22.01
CA LEU A 285 -1.67 -17.84 -21.85
C LEU A 285 -2.13 -16.39 -21.80
N ASP A 286 -2.90 -15.97 -22.80
CA ASP A 286 -3.47 -14.63 -22.90
C ASP A 286 -4.86 -14.74 -23.56
N PRO A 287 -5.93 -14.19 -22.97
CA PRO A 287 -5.98 -13.50 -21.67
C PRO A 287 -5.79 -14.46 -20.48
N LEU A 288 -5.28 -13.96 -19.36
CA LEU A 288 -5.13 -14.69 -18.09
C LEU A 288 -5.57 -13.77 -16.96
N ASN A 289 -6.35 -14.31 -16.03
CA ASN A 289 -6.84 -13.57 -14.89
C ASN A 289 -6.44 -14.25 -13.57
N ILE A 290 -6.43 -13.48 -12.51
CA ILE A 290 -6.27 -14.03 -11.16
C ILE A 290 -7.49 -14.89 -10.83
N SER A 291 -7.27 -15.98 -10.08
CA SER A 291 -8.20 -17.07 -9.82
C SER A 291 -8.49 -18.01 -11.00
N ASP A 292 -7.97 -17.76 -12.20
CA ASP A 292 -8.03 -18.78 -13.26
C ASP A 292 -7.37 -20.06 -12.78
N THR A 293 -7.99 -21.20 -13.06
CA THR A 293 -7.41 -22.51 -12.77
C THR A 293 -6.89 -23.15 -14.05
N LEU A 294 -5.62 -23.54 -14.05
CA LEU A 294 -4.99 -24.33 -15.11
C LEU A 294 -5.09 -25.80 -14.79
N CYS A 295 -5.61 -26.59 -15.71
CA CYS A 295 -5.78 -28.02 -15.55
C CYS A 295 -5.16 -28.79 -16.72
N ASP A 296 -4.79 -30.05 -16.46
CA ASP A 296 -4.61 -31.04 -17.51
C ASP A 296 -5.93 -31.19 -18.30
N PRO A 297 -5.89 -31.19 -19.66
CA PRO A 297 -7.11 -31.34 -20.46
C PRO A 297 -7.91 -32.62 -20.18
N SER A 298 -7.29 -33.63 -19.62
CA SER A 298 -7.96 -34.91 -19.25
C SER A 298 -8.73 -34.85 -17.94
N ALA A 299 -8.43 -33.83 -17.06
CA ALA A 299 -9.04 -33.70 -15.73
C ALA A 299 -9.30 -32.23 -15.40
N VAL A 300 -10.35 -31.69 -15.98
CA VAL A 300 -10.69 -30.27 -15.92
C VAL A 300 -11.57 -29.98 -14.70
N GLU A 301 -10.97 -29.46 -13.65
CA GLU A 301 -11.58 -29.21 -12.34
C GLU A 301 -11.12 -27.85 -11.78
N ALA A 302 -12.07 -26.90 -11.60
CA ALA A 302 -11.78 -25.57 -11.05
C ALA A 302 -11.44 -25.63 -9.56
N LEU A 303 -10.50 -24.80 -9.14
CA LEU A 303 -10.30 -24.47 -7.73
C LEU A 303 -11.27 -23.35 -7.31
N PRO A 304 -11.64 -23.28 -6.02
CA PRO A 304 -12.44 -22.16 -5.51
C PRO A 304 -11.77 -20.82 -5.84
N PRO A 305 -12.53 -19.82 -6.30
CA PRO A 305 -11.95 -18.50 -6.57
C PRO A 305 -11.38 -17.89 -5.30
N LEU A 306 -10.25 -17.20 -5.45
CA LEU A 306 -9.64 -16.45 -4.35
C LEU A 306 -10.53 -15.28 -3.99
N SER A 307 -10.88 -15.16 -2.72
CA SER A 307 -11.62 -14.00 -2.22
C SER A 307 -10.69 -12.80 -2.11
N VAL A 308 -11.16 -11.66 -2.56
CA VAL A 308 -10.49 -10.37 -2.37
C VAL A 308 -11.51 -9.42 -1.77
N ASP A 309 -11.17 -8.79 -0.65
CA ASP A 309 -12.06 -7.82 -0.02
C ASP A 309 -12.38 -6.66 -0.97
N GLU A 310 -13.59 -6.14 -0.87
CA GLU A 310 -14.06 -5.05 -1.72
C GLU A 310 -13.34 -3.73 -1.45
N PRO A 311 -13.25 -2.84 -2.46
CA PRO A 311 -12.76 -1.48 -2.27
C PRO A 311 -13.60 -0.71 -1.24
N THR A 312 -12.94 0.17 -0.46
CA THR A 312 -13.59 1.02 0.55
C THR A 312 -13.55 2.51 0.21
N VAL A 313 -12.61 2.92 -0.65
CA VAL A 313 -12.39 4.31 -1.04
C VAL A 313 -12.44 4.44 -2.56
N THR A 314 -13.01 5.54 -3.04
CA THR A 314 -13.08 5.86 -4.47
C THR A 314 -12.61 7.28 -4.75
N MET A 315 -12.06 7.49 -5.94
CA MET A 315 -11.66 8.79 -6.46
C MET A 315 -12.06 8.90 -7.93
N THR A 316 -12.28 10.13 -8.40
CA THR A 316 -12.49 10.38 -9.83
C THR A 316 -11.18 10.81 -10.47
N PHE A 317 -10.74 10.07 -11.49
CA PHE A 317 -9.64 10.43 -12.37
C PHE A 317 -10.20 11.01 -13.66
N GLN A 318 -9.61 12.10 -14.14
CA GLN A 318 -10.04 12.75 -15.37
C GLN A 318 -8.85 13.35 -16.11
N VAL A 319 -9.07 13.69 -17.36
CA VAL A 319 -8.10 14.47 -18.15
C VAL A 319 -7.82 15.80 -17.46
N ASN A 320 -6.56 16.22 -17.45
CA ASN A 320 -6.20 17.56 -17.02
C ASN A 320 -6.70 18.58 -18.05
N ASN A 321 -7.69 19.38 -17.66
CA ASN A 321 -8.29 20.45 -18.48
C ASN A 321 -7.91 21.84 -17.95
N SER A 322 -6.79 21.96 -17.20
CA SER A 322 -6.28 23.24 -16.74
C SER A 322 -5.63 24.03 -17.89
N PRO A 323 -5.42 25.35 -17.75
CA PRO A 323 -4.67 26.15 -18.73
C PRO A 323 -3.21 25.68 -18.95
N PHE A 324 -2.71 24.80 -18.07
CA PHE A 324 -1.36 24.24 -18.16
C PHE A 324 -1.33 22.80 -18.72
N ALA A 325 -2.48 22.26 -19.10
CA ALA A 325 -2.56 20.92 -19.67
C ALA A 325 -1.61 20.73 -20.87
N GLY A 326 -0.88 19.61 -20.88
CA GLY A 326 0.07 19.25 -21.94
C GLY A 326 1.42 19.96 -21.87
N LYS A 327 1.67 20.83 -20.86
CA LYS A 327 2.98 21.50 -20.73
C LYS A 327 4.06 20.61 -20.11
N GLU A 328 3.69 19.65 -19.28
CA GLU A 328 4.63 18.88 -18.45
C GLU A 328 4.58 17.38 -18.73
N GLY A 329 3.43 16.83 -19.09
CA GLY A 329 3.23 15.41 -19.33
C GLY A 329 3.26 15.02 -20.82
N LYS A 330 3.52 13.73 -21.05
CA LYS A 330 3.50 13.12 -22.38
C LYS A 330 2.12 12.50 -22.70
N PHE A 331 1.44 11.99 -21.69
CA PHE A 331 0.17 11.28 -21.81
C PHE A 331 -0.93 12.12 -21.17
N VAL A 332 -1.79 12.72 -22.01
CA VAL A 332 -2.74 13.75 -21.61
C VAL A 332 -4.17 13.50 -22.11
N THR A 333 -4.42 12.36 -22.77
CA THR A 333 -5.73 12.05 -23.36
C THR A 333 -6.49 11.01 -22.56
N THR A 334 -7.83 11.07 -22.63
CA THR A 334 -8.75 10.09 -22.01
C THR A 334 -8.39 8.66 -22.40
N ARG A 335 -8.09 8.43 -23.70
CA ARG A 335 -7.71 7.12 -24.20
C ARG A 335 -6.45 6.58 -23.54
N GLN A 336 -5.41 7.41 -23.40
CA GLN A 336 -4.15 7.01 -22.77
C GLN A 336 -4.34 6.68 -21.28
N ILE A 337 -5.13 7.50 -20.57
CA ILE A 337 -5.46 7.24 -19.16
C ILE A 337 -6.23 5.91 -19.05
N LYS A 338 -7.23 5.68 -19.90
CA LYS A 338 -7.98 4.42 -19.93
C LYS A 338 -7.09 3.22 -20.17
N GLU A 339 -6.28 3.23 -21.22
CA GLU A 339 -5.36 2.15 -21.56
C GLU A 339 -4.38 1.84 -20.40
N ARG A 340 -3.97 2.87 -19.66
CA ARG A 340 -3.10 2.68 -18.47
C ARG A 340 -3.86 2.07 -17.31
N LEU A 341 -5.09 2.52 -17.03
CA LEU A 341 -5.93 1.96 -16.00
C LEU A 341 -6.34 0.51 -16.31
N ASP A 342 -6.66 0.21 -17.57
CA ASP A 342 -6.97 -1.15 -18.01
C ASP A 342 -5.77 -2.09 -17.81
N ARG A 343 -4.54 -1.63 -18.05
CA ARG A 343 -3.32 -2.40 -17.72
C ARG A 343 -3.13 -2.61 -16.23
N GLU A 344 -3.46 -1.63 -15.40
CA GLU A 344 -3.39 -1.78 -13.94
C GLU A 344 -4.33 -2.88 -13.44
N LEU A 345 -5.53 -2.97 -14.00
CA LEU A 345 -6.52 -3.98 -13.64
C LEU A 345 -6.05 -5.42 -13.89
N ILE A 346 -5.07 -5.63 -14.78
CA ILE A 346 -4.52 -6.98 -15.04
C ILE A 346 -3.84 -7.51 -13.78
N HIS A 347 -3.10 -6.69 -13.04
CA HIS A 347 -2.32 -7.13 -11.88
C HIS A 347 -3.01 -6.81 -10.56
N ASN A 348 -3.84 -5.79 -10.53
CA ASN A 348 -4.39 -5.20 -9.31
C ASN A 348 -5.88 -5.48 -9.18
N VAL A 349 -6.21 -6.66 -8.65
CA VAL A 349 -7.62 -7.11 -8.50
C VAL A 349 -8.38 -6.35 -7.41
N ALA A 350 -7.68 -5.70 -6.49
CA ALA A 350 -8.30 -4.85 -5.47
C ALA A 350 -8.72 -3.48 -6.00
N LEU A 351 -8.39 -3.18 -7.27
CA LEU A 351 -8.78 -1.97 -7.98
C LEU A 351 -10.03 -2.23 -8.81
N LYS A 352 -10.98 -1.30 -8.76
CA LYS A 352 -12.12 -1.24 -9.70
C LYS A 352 -12.06 0.07 -10.46
N VAL A 353 -12.28 0.01 -11.77
CA VAL A 353 -12.31 1.18 -12.65
C VAL A 353 -13.59 1.18 -13.44
N GLU A 354 -14.36 2.24 -13.33
CA GLU A 354 -15.62 2.44 -14.05
C GLU A 354 -15.57 3.77 -14.80
N GLN A 355 -15.77 3.74 -16.10
CA GLN A 355 -15.96 4.96 -16.88
C GLN A 355 -17.35 5.54 -16.60
N LEU A 356 -17.44 6.82 -16.26
CA LEU A 356 -18.73 7.43 -15.93
C LEU A 356 -19.59 7.59 -17.18
N VAL A 357 -20.85 7.13 -17.10
CA VAL A 357 -21.79 7.21 -18.22
C VAL A 357 -22.13 8.66 -18.56
N GLU A 358 -22.20 9.52 -17.54
CA GLU A 358 -22.55 10.94 -17.67
C GLU A 358 -21.41 11.79 -18.24
N ASP A 359 -20.16 11.36 -18.05
CA ASP A 359 -18.97 12.07 -18.51
C ASP A 359 -17.88 11.05 -18.87
N PRO A 360 -17.76 10.64 -20.14
CA PRO A 360 -16.83 9.63 -20.59
C PRO A 360 -15.35 10.01 -20.41
N ASP A 361 -15.04 11.26 -20.11
CA ASP A 361 -13.67 11.71 -19.81
C ASP A 361 -13.28 11.49 -18.34
N LYS A 362 -14.20 10.91 -17.55
CA LYS A 362 -13.99 10.62 -16.13
C LYS A 362 -14.07 9.14 -15.83
N PHE A 363 -13.17 8.70 -14.96
CA PHE A 363 -13.09 7.34 -14.45
C PHE A 363 -13.27 7.35 -12.93
N ARG A 364 -14.21 6.56 -12.44
CA ARG A 364 -14.29 6.23 -11.02
C ARG A 364 -13.30 5.13 -10.74
N VAL A 365 -12.30 5.42 -9.92
CA VAL A 365 -11.24 4.49 -9.53
C VAL A 365 -11.39 4.19 -8.05
N SER A 366 -11.65 2.93 -7.73
CA SER A 366 -11.93 2.48 -6.36
C SER A 366 -10.86 1.52 -5.89
N GLY A 367 -10.36 1.71 -4.67
CA GLY A 367 -9.30 0.92 -4.05
C GLY A 367 -9.57 0.66 -2.57
N ARG A 368 -8.69 -0.09 -1.92
CA ARG A 368 -8.86 -0.48 -0.51
C ARG A 368 -8.56 0.65 0.48
N GLY A 369 -7.80 1.67 0.07
CA GLY A 369 -7.46 2.80 0.91
C GLY A 369 -6.81 3.93 0.12
N GLU A 370 -6.53 5.04 0.82
CA GLU A 370 -5.92 6.23 0.21
C GLU A 370 -4.51 5.96 -0.30
N LEU A 371 -3.72 5.16 0.43
CA LEU A 371 -2.35 4.83 0.04
C LEU A 371 -2.34 4.00 -1.26
N HIS A 372 -3.26 3.04 -1.42
CA HIS A 372 -3.39 2.26 -2.63
C HIS A 372 -3.60 3.15 -3.87
N LEU A 373 -4.55 4.10 -3.78
CA LEU A 373 -4.83 5.03 -4.88
C LEU A 373 -3.70 6.05 -5.09
N SER A 374 -3.04 6.54 -4.01
CA SER A 374 -1.92 7.47 -4.12
C SER A 374 -0.70 6.84 -4.80
N VAL A 375 -0.45 5.55 -4.56
CA VAL A 375 0.61 4.78 -5.24
C VAL A 375 0.33 4.69 -6.74
N LEU A 376 -0.92 4.40 -7.12
CA LEU A 376 -1.32 4.38 -8.54
C LEU A 376 -1.11 5.74 -9.20
N ILE A 377 -1.56 6.82 -8.57
CA ILE A 377 -1.40 8.19 -9.08
C ILE A 377 0.09 8.52 -9.24
N GLU A 378 0.93 8.18 -8.26
CA GLU A 378 2.36 8.47 -8.30
C GLU A 378 3.08 7.66 -9.39
N ASN A 379 2.72 6.38 -9.59
CA ASN A 379 3.23 5.58 -10.70
C ASN A 379 2.87 6.21 -12.04
N MET A 380 1.62 6.57 -12.26
CA MET A 380 1.18 7.24 -13.49
C MET A 380 1.91 8.57 -13.70
N ARG A 381 2.09 9.36 -12.63
CA ARG A 381 2.84 10.62 -12.67
C ARG A 381 4.28 10.40 -13.15
N ARG A 382 4.99 9.41 -12.63
CA ARG A 382 6.37 9.06 -13.00
C ARG A 382 6.48 8.51 -14.42
N GLU A 383 5.45 7.82 -14.89
CA GLU A 383 5.35 7.36 -16.29
C GLU A 383 5.13 8.50 -17.28
N GLY A 384 4.77 9.69 -16.81
CA GLY A 384 4.62 10.90 -17.65
C GLY A 384 3.17 11.30 -17.92
N PHE A 385 2.20 10.80 -17.16
CA PHE A 385 0.79 11.18 -17.26
C PHE A 385 0.52 12.54 -16.61
N GLU A 386 -0.41 13.29 -17.21
CA GLU A 386 -1.10 14.41 -16.58
C GLU A 386 -2.57 14.05 -16.36
N MET A 387 -3.07 14.32 -15.16
CA MET A 387 -4.45 14.03 -14.82
C MET A 387 -5.00 14.98 -13.76
N GLY A 388 -6.31 15.14 -13.71
CA GLY A 388 -7.04 15.73 -12.61
C GLY A 388 -7.60 14.64 -11.70
N VAL A 389 -7.45 14.78 -10.39
CA VAL A 389 -7.92 13.80 -9.41
C VAL A 389 -8.82 14.47 -8.40
N SER A 390 -9.96 13.84 -8.07
CA SER A 390 -10.86 14.32 -7.02
C SER A 390 -10.37 13.97 -5.62
N ARG A 391 -11.02 14.56 -4.61
CA ARG A 391 -10.88 14.14 -3.23
C ARG A 391 -11.25 12.66 -3.08
N PRO A 392 -10.56 11.89 -2.21
CA PRO A 392 -10.99 10.56 -1.81
C PRO A 392 -12.38 10.59 -1.14
N GLU A 393 -13.25 9.66 -1.52
CA GLU A 393 -14.58 9.49 -0.93
C GLU A 393 -14.73 8.03 -0.47
N VAL A 394 -15.41 7.81 0.66
CA VAL A 394 -15.71 6.45 1.11
C VAL A 394 -16.86 5.86 0.28
N ILE A 395 -16.80 4.57 0.04
CA ILE A 395 -17.85 3.84 -0.68
C ILE A 395 -18.97 3.53 0.29
N ILE A 396 -20.14 4.10 0.04
CA ILE A 396 -21.36 3.80 0.80
C ILE A 396 -22.10 2.69 0.06
N ARG A 397 -22.44 1.62 0.77
CA ARG A 397 -23.26 0.52 0.25
C ARG A 397 -24.67 0.58 0.85
N GLU A 398 -25.63 -0.01 0.19
CA GLU A 398 -26.99 -0.14 0.70
C GLU A 398 -27.31 -1.63 0.90
N VAL A 399 -27.57 -2.00 2.14
CA VAL A 399 -27.90 -3.38 2.54
C VAL A 399 -29.27 -3.34 3.21
N ASN A 400 -30.24 -4.06 2.65
CA ASN A 400 -31.61 -4.12 3.18
C ASN A 400 -32.27 -2.72 3.39
N GLY A 401 -31.97 -1.75 2.53
CA GLY A 401 -32.50 -0.38 2.62
C GLY A 401 -31.77 0.51 3.64
N VAL A 402 -30.71 0.03 4.28
CA VAL A 402 -29.86 0.80 5.20
C VAL A 402 -28.57 1.17 4.47
N LYS A 403 -28.21 2.45 4.50
CA LYS A 403 -26.93 2.92 4.00
C LYS A 403 -25.85 2.63 5.04
N GLU A 404 -24.81 1.92 4.62
CA GLU A 404 -23.66 1.57 5.44
C GLU A 404 -22.38 2.20 4.88
N GLU A 405 -21.49 2.61 5.78
CA GLU A 405 -20.16 3.12 5.47
C GLU A 405 -19.07 2.24 6.11
N PRO A 406 -17.85 2.25 5.57
CA PRO A 406 -16.73 1.50 6.15
C PRO A 406 -16.27 2.15 7.46
N TYR A 407 -15.91 1.32 8.43
CA TYR A 407 -15.28 1.68 9.70
C TYR A 407 -13.89 1.10 9.77
N GLU A 408 -13.00 1.82 10.45
CA GLU A 408 -11.62 1.41 10.66
C GLU A 408 -11.32 1.24 12.16
N ALA A 409 -10.56 0.20 12.47
CA ALA A 409 -9.87 0.05 13.74
C ALA A 409 -8.58 0.87 13.68
N VAL A 410 -8.43 1.81 14.59
CA VAL A 410 -7.31 2.75 14.64
C VAL A 410 -6.56 2.59 15.94
N THR A 411 -5.25 2.35 15.86
CA THR A 411 -4.36 2.38 17.02
C THR A 411 -3.47 3.61 16.93
N ILE A 412 -3.44 4.36 18.00
CA ILE A 412 -2.65 5.57 18.17
C ILE A 412 -1.68 5.36 19.33
N ASP A 413 -0.41 5.68 19.13
CA ASP A 413 0.61 5.68 20.17
C ASP A 413 1.16 7.10 20.31
N VAL A 414 0.94 7.71 21.46
CA VAL A 414 1.30 9.12 21.73
C VAL A 414 1.90 9.30 23.11
N GLU A 415 2.63 10.39 23.30
CA GLU A 415 3.03 10.83 24.63
C GLU A 415 1.80 11.22 25.46
N ASP A 416 1.83 10.93 26.76
CA ASP A 416 0.74 11.23 27.70
C ASP A 416 0.25 12.70 27.61
N THR A 417 1.17 13.63 27.32
CA THR A 417 0.89 15.07 27.19
C THR A 417 -0.02 15.39 26.01
N HIS A 418 -0.05 14.56 24.97
CA HIS A 418 -0.86 14.74 23.76
C HIS A 418 -2.19 13.96 23.79
N GLN A 419 -2.37 13.04 24.74
CA GLN A 419 -3.52 12.16 24.85
C GLN A 419 -4.86 12.90 24.77
N GLY A 420 -5.04 13.94 25.58
CA GLY A 420 -6.30 14.69 25.65
C GLY A 420 -6.67 15.36 24.32
N SER A 421 -5.70 15.99 23.65
CA SER A 421 -5.91 16.62 22.34
C SER A 421 -6.27 15.61 21.25
N VAL A 422 -5.62 14.44 21.25
CA VAL A 422 -5.89 13.36 20.28
C VAL A 422 -7.28 12.79 20.51
N MET A 423 -7.66 12.50 21.76
CA MET A 423 -8.99 11.97 22.10
C MET A 423 -10.12 12.93 21.69
N GLU A 424 -9.94 14.24 21.93
CA GLU A 424 -10.91 15.26 21.50
C GLU A 424 -11.08 15.27 19.99
N LYS A 425 -9.96 15.29 19.26
CA LYS A 425 -9.97 15.30 17.78
C LYS A 425 -10.59 14.04 17.20
N MET A 426 -10.26 12.87 17.72
CA MET A 426 -10.87 11.60 17.31
C MET A 426 -12.38 11.59 17.59
N GLY A 427 -12.81 12.07 18.76
CA GLY A 427 -14.23 12.17 19.12
C GLY A 427 -15.01 13.10 18.17
N THR A 428 -14.47 14.28 17.82
CA THR A 428 -15.12 15.22 16.86
C THR A 428 -15.23 14.65 15.45
N ARG A 429 -14.39 13.68 15.11
CA ARG A 429 -14.40 12.96 13.82
C ARG A 429 -15.22 11.65 13.85
N GLY A 430 -15.94 11.41 14.96
CA GLY A 430 -16.82 10.25 15.11
C GLY A 430 -16.14 9.00 15.62
N GLY A 431 -14.90 9.09 16.11
CA GLY A 431 -14.19 7.96 16.72
C GLY A 431 -14.76 7.56 18.08
N GLU A 432 -14.78 6.26 18.34
CA GLU A 432 -15.17 5.66 19.62
C GLU A 432 -13.96 4.97 20.24
N LEU A 433 -13.53 5.44 21.41
CA LEU A 433 -12.45 4.80 22.15
C LEU A 433 -12.88 3.42 22.62
N LYS A 434 -12.08 2.40 22.31
CA LYS A 434 -12.30 1.01 22.74
C LYS A 434 -11.38 0.61 23.87
N ASP A 435 -10.12 1.00 23.80
CA ASP A 435 -9.13 0.69 24.84
C ASP A 435 -8.10 1.81 25.00
N MET A 436 -7.49 1.86 26.18
CA MET A 436 -6.45 2.80 26.53
C MET A 436 -5.42 2.12 27.44
N SER A 437 -4.22 1.95 26.95
CA SER A 437 -3.15 1.21 27.63
C SER A 437 -1.90 2.07 27.79
N PRO A 438 -1.63 2.65 28.99
CA PRO A 438 -0.40 3.37 29.27
C PRO A 438 0.78 2.40 29.40
N ASP A 439 1.93 2.79 28.86
CA ASP A 439 3.18 1.98 28.93
C ASP A 439 3.95 2.13 30.25
N GLY A 440 3.51 3.04 31.13
CA GLY A 440 4.19 3.38 32.37
C GLY A 440 5.51 4.16 32.20
N LYS A 441 5.86 4.59 30.97
CA LYS A 441 7.07 5.33 30.63
C LYS A 441 6.81 6.67 29.95
N GLY A 442 5.57 7.16 30.00
CA GLY A 442 5.17 8.45 29.43
C GLY A 442 4.53 8.37 28.05
N ARG A 443 4.17 7.17 27.59
CA ARG A 443 3.38 6.98 26.37
C ARG A 443 2.10 6.21 26.66
N VAL A 444 1.10 6.44 25.82
CA VAL A 444 -0.21 5.77 25.91
C VAL A 444 -0.61 5.28 24.53
N ARG A 445 -1.11 4.05 24.48
CA ARG A 445 -1.77 3.47 23.31
C ARG A 445 -3.27 3.66 23.44
N LEU A 446 -3.90 4.14 22.37
CA LEU A 446 -5.32 4.40 22.27
C LEU A 446 -5.88 3.63 21.08
N ASP A 447 -6.87 2.78 21.32
CA ASP A 447 -7.55 2.02 20.26
C ASP A 447 -8.96 2.56 20.04
N PHE A 448 -9.27 2.90 18.79
CA PHE A 448 -10.54 3.48 18.37
C PHE A 448 -11.19 2.66 17.26
N ILE A 449 -12.52 2.76 17.16
CA ILE A 449 -13.29 2.44 15.96
C ILE A 449 -13.87 3.74 15.43
N ILE A 450 -13.66 4.03 14.14
CA ILE A 450 -14.03 5.30 13.52
C ILE A 450 -14.56 5.08 12.10
N PRO A 451 -15.59 5.84 11.63
CA PRO A 451 -15.93 5.84 10.22
C PRO A 451 -14.73 6.27 9.36
N SER A 452 -14.42 5.53 8.29
CA SER A 452 -13.23 5.82 7.43
C SER A 452 -13.21 7.27 6.93
N ARG A 453 -14.38 7.87 6.63
CA ARG A 453 -14.46 9.29 6.25
C ARG A 453 -14.00 10.26 7.35
N GLY A 454 -13.98 9.82 8.61
CA GLY A 454 -13.44 10.60 9.74
C GLY A 454 -11.92 10.68 9.73
N LEU A 455 -11.24 9.71 9.11
CA LEU A 455 -9.78 9.68 8.99
C LEU A 455 -9.26 10.48 7.79
N ILE A 456 -10.09 10.73 6.78
CA ILE A 456 -9.69 11.53 5.62
C ILE A 456 -9.24 12.92 6.08
N GLY A 457 -7.97 13.26 5.76
CA GLY A 457 -7.34 14.51 6.18
C GLY A 457 -6.95 14.61 7.66
N PHE A 458 -6.99 13.51 8.41
CA PHE A 458 -6.65 13.53 9.83
C PHE A 458 -5.14 13.45 10.10
N ARG A 459 -4.38 12.80 9.24
CA ARG A 459 -2.95 12.53 9.46
C ARG A 459 -2.13 13.82 9.68
N THR A 460 -2.34 14.84 8.86
CA THR A 460 -1.66 16.13 9.00
C THR A 460 -2.05 16.85 10.28
N GLU A 461 -3.33 16.81 10.66
CA GLU A 461 -3.83 17.38 11.91
C GLU A 461 -3.28 16.64 13.13
N PHE A 462 -3.20 15.32 13.07
CA PHE A 462 -2.63 14.46 14.09
C PHE A 462 -1.14 14.74 14.32
N LEU A 463 -0.34 14.79 13.26
CA LEU A 463 1.10 15.11 13.37
C LEU A 463 1.32 16.50 13.96
N THR A 464 0.47 17.45 13.64
CA THR A 464 0.52 18.79 14.25
C THR A 464 0.18 18.76 15.75
N ALA A 465 -0.86 18.01 16.11
CA ALA A 465 -1.32 17.89 17.50
C ALA A 465 -0.31 17.16 18.40
N THR A 466 0.47 16.23 17.82
CA THR A 466 1.47 15.42 18.51
C THR A 466 2.91 15.91 18.29
N GLN A 467 3.09 17.09 17.69
CA GLN A 467 4.41 17.66 17.36
C GLN A 467 5.29 16.70 16.54
N GLY A 468 4.67 15.80 15.78
CA GLY A 468 5.35 14.80 14.98
C GLY A 468 5.81 13.54 15.73
N THR A 469 5.57 13.42 17.03
CA THR A 469 6.02 12.26 17.85
C THR A 469 5.00 11.13 17.93
N GLY A 470 3.74 11.40 17.51
CA GLY A 470 2.67 10.42 17.52
C GLY A 470 2.73 9.44 16.34
N LEU A 471 2.32 8.20 16.60
CA LEU A 471 2.14 7.17 15.60
C LEU A 471 0.65 6.86 15.46
N ILE A 472 0.17 6.73 14.23
CA ILE A 472 -1.22 6.38 13.93
C ILE A 472 -1.26 5.32 12.85
N TYR A 473 -2.01 4.26 13.11
CA TYR A 473 -2.23 3.15 12.19
C TYR A 473 -3.71 2.84 12.12
N SER A 474 -4.20 2.54 10.93
CA SER A 474 -5.59 2.13 10.73
C SER A 474 -5.70 0.91 9.83
N VAL A 475 -6.78 0.17 9.99
CA VAL A 475 -7.14 -0.97 9.17
C VAL A 475 -8.65 -1.04 9.05
N PHE A 476 -9.16 -1.41 7.88
CA PHE A 476 -10.59 -1.67 7.70
C PHE A 476 -11.06 -2.75 8.68
N ASP A 477 -12.17 -2.49 9.37
CA ASP A 477 -12.76 -3.41 10.35
C ASP A 477 -14.07 -4.00 9.84
N HIS A 478 -15.09 -3.18 9.62
CA HIS A 478 -16.41 -3.63 9.16
C HIS A 478 -17.20 -2.50 8.47
N TYR A 479 -18.33 -2.86 7.89
CA TYR A 479 -19.35 -1.91 7.47
C TYR A 479 -20.44 -1.78 8.54
N ALA A 480 -20.88 -0.54 8.80
CA ALA A 480 -21.97 -0.25 9.71
C ALA A 480 -22.81 0.94 9.19
N PRO A 481 -24.03 1.15 9.75
CA PRO A 481 -24.87 2.27 9.34
C PRO A 481 -24.12 3.60 9.37
N VAL A 482 -24.40 4.45 8.36
CA VAL A 482 -23.78 5.78 8.22
C VAL A 482 -23.99 6.59 9.49
N LYS A 483 -22.91 7.00 10.14
CA LYS A 483 -22.95 7.81 11.36
C LYS A 483 -23.42 9.23 11.03
N PRO A 484 -24.43 9.78 11.70
CA PRO A 484 -24.84 11.16 11.48
C PRO A 484 -23.71 12.15 11.76
N GLY A 485 -23.57 13.16 10.91
CA GLY A 485 -22.57 14.21 11.05
C GLY A 485 -21.69 14.38 9.83
N THR A 486 -21.01 15.52 9.76
CA THR A 486 -20.05 15.86 8.71
C THR A 486 -18.65 15.78 9.29
N PHE A 487 -17.86 14.82 8.85
CA PHE A 487 -16.48 14.60 9.30
C PHE A 487 -15.47 14.94 8.21
N GLY A 488 -14.24 15.24 8.61
CA GLY A 488 -13.11 15.37 7.68
C GLY A 488 -13.17 16.56 6.72
N LYS A 489 -14.02 17.57 6.95
CA LYS A 489 -14.01 18.80 6.15
C LYS A 489 -12.93 19.75 6.64
N ARG A 490 -12.21 20.33 5.68
CA ARG A 490 -11.26 21.41 5.96
C ARG A 490 -12.01 22.62 6.58
N ILE A 491 -11.49 23.14 7.67
CA ILE A 491 -12.08 24.30 8.37
C ILE A 491 -11.75 25.59 7.63
N ASN A 492 -10.51 25.74 7.16
CA ASN A 492 -10.02 26.93 6.50
C ASN A 492 -10.42 26.98 5.01
N GLY A 493 -10.78 28.16 4.52
CA GLY A 493 -10.92 28.43 3.10
C GLY A 493 -9.58 28.48 2.37
N VAL A 494 -9.61 28.80 1.08
CA VAL A 494 -8.43 28.91 0.23
C VAL A 494 -8.29 30.26 -0.44
N LEU A 495 -7.05 30.62 -0.80
CA LEU A 495 -6.73 31.76 -1.63
C LEU A 495 -6.73 31.30 -3.09
N ILE A 496 -7.55 31.94 -3.92
CA ILE A 496 -7.77 31.54 -5.33
C ILE A 496 -7.24 32.64 -6.24
N ALA A 497 -6.38 32.29 -7.20
CA ALA A 497 -5.88 33.23 -8.19
C ALA A 497 -7.00 33.69 -9.14
N ASN A 498 -7.01 35.00 -9.47
CA ASN A 498 -8.00 35.62 -10.35
C ASN A 498 -7.51 35.84 -11.79
N GLY A 499 -6.33 35.36 -12.14
CA GLY A 499 -5.77 35.60 -13.47
C GLY A 499 -4.61 34.69 -13.84
N VAL A 500 -4.13 34.81 -15.05
CA VAL A 500 -3.04 34.03 -15.65
C VAL A 500 -1.76 34.86 -15.70
N GLY A 501 -0.65 34.32 -15.22
CA GLY A 501 0.67 34.99 -15.28
C GLY A 501 1.64 34.46 -14.23
N LYS A 502 2.73 35.21 -14.01
CA LYS A 502 3.74 34.90 -13.00
C LYS A 502 3.49 35.71 -11.72
N ALA A 503 3.47 35.01 -10.60
CA ALA A 503 3.32 35.62 -9.30
C ALA A 503 4.47 36.57 -8.96
N VAL A 504 4.16 37.75 -8.45
CA VAL A 504 5.16 38.76 -8.13
C VAL A 504 5.38 38.89 -6.63
N ALA A 505 6.63 39.16 -6.21
CA ALA A 505 7.01 39.23 -4.80
C ALA A 505 6.15 40.19 -3.99
N PHE A 506 5.86 41.39 -4.54
CA PHE A 506 5.04 42.40 -3.88
C PHE A 506 3.60 41.93 -3.59
N ALA A 507 2.99 41.23 -4.54
CA ALA A 507 1.66 40.68 -4.32
C ALA A 507 1.67 39.58 -3.26
N ILE A 508 2.64 38.65 -3.32
CA ILE A 508 2.78 37.55 -2.34
C ILE A 508 2.97 38.13 -0.95
N PHE A 509 3.83 39.12 -0.78
CA PHE A 509 4.06 39.79 0.50
C PHE A 509 2.76 40.33 1.14
N ASN A 510 1.93 41.01 0.34
CA ASN A 510 0.64 41.52 0.83
C ASN A 510 -0.41 40.40 1.08
N LEU A 511 -0.25 39.24 0.46
CA LEU A 511 -1.14 38.11 0.63
C LEU A 511 -0.77 37.23 1.84
N GLN A 512 0.46 37.30 2.32
CA GLN A 512 0.92 36.56 3.51
C GLN A 512 0.12 36.89 4.77
N ASP A 513 -0.40 38.12 4.89
CA ASP A 513 -1.27 38.50 6.00
C ASP A 513 -2.65 37.82 5.98
N ARG A 514 -3.03 37.27 4.84
CA ARG A 514 -4.32 36.58 4.64
C ARG A 514 -4.22 35.05 4.76
N GLY A 515 -3.01 34.51 4.72
CA GLY A 515 -2.81 33.11 4.83
C GLY A 515 -1.44 32.62 4.35
N ARG A 516 -1.26 31.30 4.35
CA ARG A 516 -0.01 30.66 3.96
C ARG A 516 -0.04 30.28 2.48
N MET A 517 1.01 30.61 1.75
CA MET A 517 1.08 30.45 0.30
C MET A 517 1.62 29.09 -0.12
N PHE A 518 1.13 28.58 -1.28
CA PHE A 518 1.67 27.42 -1.98
C PHE A 518 2.61 27.80 -3.12
N ILE A 519 2.61 29.07 -3.50
CA ILE A 519 3.39 29.62 -4.60
C ILE A 519 4.47 30.59 -4.09
N GLY A 520 5.57 30.65 -4.82
CA GLY A 520 6.64 31.60 -4.64
C GLY A 520 6.68 32.65 -5.75
N HIS A 521 7.64 33.60 -5.62
CA HIS A 521 7.89 34.57 -6.67
C HIS A 521 8.31 33.90 -7.98
N GLY A 522 7.70 34.31 -9.08
CA GLY A 522 7.98 33.77 -10.41
C GLY A 522 7.19 32.52 -10.79
N ASP A 523 6.48 31.90 -9.85
CA ASP A 523 5.64 30.73 -10.15
C ASP A 523 4.49 31.13 -11.08
N GLU A 524 4.21 30.31 -12.09
CA GLU A 524 3.09 30.51 -12.99
C GLU A 524 1.78 30.13 -12.31
N VAL A 525 0.77 30.97 -12.49
CA VAL A 525 -0.59 30.76 -11.95
C VAL A 525 -1.64 30.98 -13.03
N TYR A 526 -2.82 30.43 -12.83
CA TYR A 526 -3.99 30.64 -13.69
C TYR A 526 -5.25 30.88 -12.84
N GLU A 527 -6.28 31.45 -13.47
CA GLU A 527 -7.56 31.71 -12.81
C GLU A 527 -8.18 30.41 -12.28
N GLY A 528 -8.60 30.41 -11.02
CA GLY A 528 -9.15 29.24 -10.33
C GLY A 528 -8.11 28.31 -9.70
N MET A 529 -6.81 28.56 -9.88
CA MET A 529 -5.75 27.86 -9.16
C MET A 529 -5.78 28.25 -7.68
N VAL A 530 -5.69 27.28 -6.78
CA VAL A 530 -5.57 27.50 -5.34
C VAL A 530 -4.09 27.76 -5.02
N ILE A 531 -3.81 28.94 -4.52
CA ILE A 531 -2.45 29.43 -4.30
C ILE A 531 -2.06 29.57 -2.84
N GLY A 532 -2.95 29.21 -1.92
CA GLY A 532 -2.67 29.24 -0.48
C GLY A 532 -3.87 28.85 0.37
N ILE A 533 -3.62 28.68 1.68
CA ILE A 533 -4.62 28.46 2.71
C ILE A 533 -5.05 29.82 3.24
N HIS A 534 -6.35 30.09 3.26
CA HIS A 534 -6.88 31.30 3.88
C HIS A 534 -6.91 31.15 5.42
N SER A 535 -6.62 32.21 6.15
CA SER A 535 -6.67 32.21 7.63
C SER A 535 -8.10 32.14 8.19
N ARG A 536 -9.13 32.35 7.34
CA ARG A 536 -10.55 32.27 7.67
C ARG A 536 -11.20 31.05 7.00
N ASP A 537 -12.43 30.76 7.35
CA ASP A 537 -13.23 29.64 6.87
C ASP A 537 -13.78 29.79 5.44
N ASN A 538 -13.72 31.01 4.86
CA ASN A 538 -14.25 31.28 3.51
C ASN A 538 -13.12 31.36 2.46
N ASP A 539 -13.45 30.98 1.24
CA ASP A 539 -12.58 31.16 0.09
C ASP A 539 -12.44 32.63 -0.29
N LEU A 540 -11.24 33.02 -0.71
CA LEU A 540 -10.93 34.37 -1.10
C LEU A 540 -10.25 34.44 -2.46
N VAL A 541 -10.86 35.12 -3.41
CA VAL A 541 -10.26 35.37 -4.73
C VAL A 541 -9.29 36.53 -4.61
N VAL A 542 -8.04 36.33 -5.03
CA VAL A 542 -6.93 37.27 -4.85
C VAL A 542 -6.12 37.46 -6.14
N ASN A 543 -5.39 38.56 -6.23
CA ASN A 543 -4.54 38.84 -7.37
C ASN A 543 -3.05 38.69 -7.02
N PRO A 544 -2.40 37.57 -7.38
CA PRO A 544 -0.97 37.36 -7.15
C PRO A 544 -0.07 38.06 -8.19
N LEU A 545 -0.66 38.69 -9.19
CA LEU A 545 0.06 39.30 -10.34
C LEU A 545 0.26 40.79 -10.18
N LYS A 546 -0.32 41.42 -9.14
CA LYS A 546 -0.28 42.90 -8.96
C LYS A 546 1.09 43.38 -8.54
N GLY A 547 1.82 44.01 -9.47
CA GLY A 547 3.09 44.68 -9.19
C GLY A 547 2.93 45.94 -8.33
N LYS A 548 4.03 46.39 -7.77
CA LYS A 548 4.11 47.71 -7.09
C LYS A 548 3.83 48.80 -8.13
N GLN A 549 2.80 49.61 -7.91
CA GLN A 549 2.62 50.83 -8.72
C GLN A 549 3.72 51.81 -8.38
N LEU A 550 4.50 52.19 -9.36
CA LEU A 550 5.51 53.24 -9.20
C LEU A 550 4.79 54.59 -8.98
N THR A 551 4.63 55.00 -7.75
CA THR A 551 4.16 56.32 -7.40
C THR A 551 5.33 57.12 -6.85
N ASN A 552 5.76 58.12 -7.59
CA ASN A 552 6.73 59.20 -7.28
C ASN A 552 8.23 58.87 -7.27
N MET A 553 8.98 59.63 -8.06
CA MET A 553 10.43 59.64 -8.21
C MET A 553 11.28 59.91 -6.96
N ARG A 554 10.70 60.12 -5.79
CA ARG A 554 11.44 60.44 -4.56
C ARG A 554 11.80 59.28 -3.66
N ALA A 555 11.38 58.08 -3.96
CA ALA A 555 11.62 56.88 -3.15
C ALA A 555 12.49 55.80 -3.87
N SER A 556 13.29 56.16 -4.84
CA SER A 556 14.13 55.22 -5.60
C SER A 556 15.36 54.71 -4.82
N GLY A 557 15.52 55.09 -3.55
CA GLY A 557 16.67 54.73 -2.73
C GLY A 557 16.40 53.77 -1.56
N SER A 558 15.14 53.42 -1.29
CA SER A 558 14.80 52.48 -0.20
C SER A 558 13.81 51.44 -0.65
N ASP A 559 14.20 50.59 -1.59
CA ASP A 559 13.51 49.31 -1.73
C ASP A 559 13.91 48.40 -0.57
N GLU A 560 13.10 48.43 0.51
CA GLU A 560 13.21 47.42 1.56
C GLU A 560 13.07 46.03 0.93
N ALA A 561 14.04 45.17 1.22
CA ALA A 561 13.99 43.80 0.78
C ALA A 561 12.69 43.15 1.28
N VAL A 562 11.83 42.72 0.35
CA VAL A 562 10.55 42.10 0.67
C VAL A 562 10.83 40.70 1.24
N ALA A 563 10.62 40.54 2.55
CA ALA A 563 10.76 39.24 3.19
C ALA A 563 9.57 38.35 2.86
N LEU A 564 9.81 37.27 2.11
CA LEU A 564 8.80 36.27 1.78
C LEU A 564 8.96 35.04 2.67
N VAL A 565 7.85 34.57 3.23
CA VAL A 565 7.78 33.28 3.90
C VAL A 565 7.87 32.18 2.82
N PRO A 566 8.71 31.17 2.98
CA PRO A 566 8.79 30.07 2.03
C PRO A 566 7.41 29.42 1.78
N PRO A 567 7.07 29.12 0.51
CA PRO A 567 5.79 28.50 0.20
C PRO A 567 5.74 27.07 0.72
N ILE A 568 4.54 26.61 1.10
CA ILE A 568 4.28 25.22 1.43
C ILE A 568 4.32 24.41 0.13
N ARG A 569 5.20 23.43 0.05
CA ARG A 569 5.21 22.43 -1.03
C ARG A 569 4.61 21.14 -0.50
N MET A 570 3.42 20.81 -0.95
CA MET A 570 2.72 19.60 -0.51
C MET A 570 3.22 18.37 -1.28
N SER A 571 3.37 17.24 -0.58
CA SER A 571 3.46 15.92 -1.22
C SER A 571 2.10 15.56 -1.86
N LEU A 572 2.05 14.48 -2.65
CA LEU A 572 0.81 13.99 -3.24
C LEU A 572 -0.23 13.67 -2.15
N GLU A 573 0.18 12.96 -1.11
CA GLU A 573 -0.68 12.57 0.02
C GLU A 573 -1.22 13.81 0.75
N GLN A 574 -0.36 14.75 1.09
CA GLN A 574 -0.76 16.00 1.73
C GLN A 574 -1.75 16.80 0.88
N ALA A 575 -1.57 16.80 -0.43
CA ALA A 575 -2.47 17.49 -1.34
C ALA A 575 -3.82 16.76 -1.46
N LEU A 576 -3.85 15.42 -1.49
CA LEU A 576 -5.08 14.62 -1.47
C LEU A 576 -5.87 14.81 -0.17
N GLU A 577 -5.19 14.86 0.97
CA GLU A 577 -5.82 15.17 2.26
C GLU A 577 -6.37 16.61 2.32
N PHE A 578 -5.70 17.54 1.65
CA PHE A 578 -6.02 18.97 1.70
C PHE A 578 -7.23 19.35 0.87
N ILE A 579 -7.43 18.78 -0.33
CA ILE A 579 -8.45 19.24 -1.28
C ILE A 579 -9.87 19.10 -0.75
N GLY A 580 -10.72 20.10 -1.06
CA GLY A 580 -12.15 20.08 -0.77
C GLY A 580 -13.00 19.45 -1.86
N ASP A 581 -14.30 19.29 -1.57
CA ASP A 581 -15.26 18.63 -2.48
C ASP A 581 -15.44 19.39 -3.81
N ASP A 582 -15.20 20.70 -3.84
CA ASP A 582 -15.29 21.57 -5.01
C ASP A 582 -13.93 21.81 -5.69
N GLU A 583 -12.90 21.06 -5.31
CA GLU A 583 -11.55 21.17 -5.79
C GLU A 583 -11.11 19.93 -6.55
N LEU A 584 -10.05 20.07 -7.32
CA LEU A 584 -9.34 18.99 -8.02
C LEU A 584 -7.84 19.16 -7.79
N LEU A 585 -7.16 18.04 -7.72
CA LEU A 585 -5.72 17.99 -7.75
C LEU A 585 -5.25 17.81 -9.20
N GLU A 586 -4.48 18.75 -9.70
CA GLU A 586 -3.78 18.65 -10.97
C GLU A 586 -2.43 17.97 -10.72
N VAL A 587 -2.30 16.75 -11.21
CA VAL A 587 -1.10 15.92 -11.07
C VAL A 587 -0.38 15.86 -12.41
N THR A 588 0.89 16.26 -12.40
CA THR A 588 1.77 16.22 -13.58
C THR A 588 3.12 15.62 -13.20
N PRO A 589 3.96 15.22 -14.14
CA PRO A 589 5.30 14.70 -13.86
C PRO A 589 6.18 15.62 -13.00
N LYS A 590 5.96 16.94 -13.11
CA LYS A 590 6.80 17.96 -12.44
C LYS A 590 6.11 18.67 -11.29
N SER A 591 4.78 18.72 -11.27
CA SER A 591 4.04 19.57 -10.37
C SER A 591 2.78 18.91 -9.81
N ILE A 592 2.44 19.29 -8.59
CA ILE A 592 1.17 18.98 -7.93
C ILE A 592 0.54 20.32 -7.60
N ARG A 593 -0.65 20.60 -8.16
CA ARG A 593 -1.36 21.89 -7.99
C ARG A 593 -2.80 21.63 -7.59
N VAL A 594 -3.30 22.38 -6.64
CA VAL A 594 -4.72 22.37 -6.28
C VAL A 594 -5.46 23.43 -7.10
N ARG A 595 -6.63 23.10 -7.60
CA ARG A 595 -7.48 24.05 -8.32
C ARG A 595 -8.95 23.83 -8.03
N LYS A 596 -9.76 24.85 -8.28
CA LYS A 596 -11.22 24.68 -8.23
C LYS A 596 -11.72 23.87 -9.41
N LYS A 597 -12.81 23.10 -9.24
CA LYS A 597 -13.47 22.36 -10.32
C LYS A 597 -13.92 23.32 -11.43
N PHE A 598 -14.53 24.44 -11.05
CA PHE A 598 -14.89 25.54 -11.95
C PHE A 598 -13.83 26.63 -11.86
N LEU A 599 -13.09 26.86 -12.94
CA LEU A 599 -11.98 27.80 -12.94
C LEU A 599 -12.45 29.26 -12.89
N LEU A 600 -13.53 29.60 -13.61
CA LEU A 600 -14.04 30.95 -13.69
C LEU A 600 -14.87 31.32 -12.46
N GLU A 601 -14.69 32.53 -11.95
CA GLU A 601 -15.38 32.99 -10.73
C GLU A 601 -16.91 32.98 -10.88
N HIS A 602 -17.44 33.35 -12.06
CA HIS A 602 -18.87 33.38 -12.30
C HIS A 602 -19.49 31.97 -12.33
N GLU A 603 -18.75 30.94 -12.80
CA GLU A 603 -19.20 29.55 -12.76
C GLU A 603 -19.26 29.05 -11.32
N ARG A 604 -18.25 29.33 -10.50
CA ARG A 604 -18.26 29.00 -9.05
C ARG A 604 -19.47 29.62 -8.34
N LYS A 605 -19.74 30.93 -8.61
CA LYS A 605 -20.89 31.63 -8.05
C LYS A 605 -22.23 31.04 -8.52
N ARG A 606 -22.30 30.54 -9.76
CA ARG A 606 -23.48 29.85 -10.28
C ARG A 606 -23.69 28.50 -9.61
N ALA A 607 -22.63 27.71 -9.48
CA ALA A 607 -22.67 26.39 -8.84
C ALA A 607 -23.03 26.46 -7.33
N SER A 608 -22.67 27.54 -6.63
CA SER A 608 -23.01 27.73 -5.20
C SER A 608 -24.47 28.20 -4.95
N ARG A 609 -25.23 28.55 -6.01
CA ARG A 609 -26.63 29.02 -5.92
C ARG A 609 -27.66 27.95 -6.32
N GLY A 610 -27.24 26.86 -6.92
CA GLY A 610 -28.04 25.71 -7.27
C GLY A 610 -27.85 24.57 -6.29
#